data_1b6575188c5565737495bab63b07abb0
#
_entry.id   1b6575188c5565737495bab63b07abb0
#
_cell.length_a   1.000
_cell.length_b   1.000
_cell.length_c   1.000
_cell.angle_alpha   90.00
_cell.angle_beta   90.00
_cell.angle_gamma   90.00
#
_symmetry.space_group_name_H-M   'P 1'
#
loop_
_entity.id
_entity.type
_entity.pdbx_description
1 polymer ?
#
loop_
_entity_poly.entity_id
_entity_poly.type
_entity_poly.pdbx_seq_one_letter_code
_entity_poly.pdbx_strand_id
1 'polypeptide(L)'
;MSGRRAAGPPAGVEGGTDASPIILELTGVTRVHGEGERRVVALREADLEVRLGELVAVMGPSGSGKSTLLNLAGGLDTPSSGEVRLGRDLLSHLDAAGRAALRRRRVGYVFQDLNLIPALTAAENVALPRELDGVGVREAREQARSALAEVGVVELADRFPEEMSGGQQQRVAIARALVGPRRLVLADEPTGALDSHTGEAVMRVLRQRIDAGAAGLLVTHDPRFAAWADRTVYLRDGVIVDADRDDRASDLLVGAGSRSGRDRRRVADPGLDD
;
A
#
# COMPACT_ATOMS: atom_id res chain seq x y z
N MET A 1 57.85 21.48 40.15
CA MET A 1 56.48 22.01 40.30
C MET A 1 55.74 21.69 38.99
N SER A 2 54.95 20.60 39.01
CA SER A 2 54.32 20.02 37.83
C SER A 2 52.83 20.40 37.84
N GLY A 3 52.40 21.23 36.86
CA GLY A 3 51.02 21.66 36.70
C GLY A 3 50.21 20.62 35.94
N ARG A 4 49.28 19.92 36.60
CA ARG A 4 48.25 19.09 35.99
C ARG A 4 47.22 20.01 35.34
N ARG A 5 47.08 19.92 34.02
CA ARG A 5 45.93 20.42 33.28
C ARG A 5 44.75 19.45 33.47
N ALA A 6 43.63 19.95 33.98
CA ALA A 6 42.37 19.23 34.05
C ALA A 6 41.81 19.02 32.63
N ALA A 7 41.45 17.79 32.34
CA ALA A 7 40.71 17.45 31.14
C ALA A 7 39.22 17.86 31.29
N GLY A 8 38.70 18.60 30.33
CA GLY A 8 37.31 18.98 30.28
C GLY A 8 36.42 17.74 29.94
N PRO A 9 35.12 17.79 30.25
CA PRO A 9 34.20 16.69 29.98
C PRO A 9 34.07 16.43 28.49
N PRO A 10 33.81 15.16 28.07
CA PRO A 10 33.61 14.84 26.67
C PRO A 10 32.32 15.51 26.18
N ALA A 11 32.38 16.04 24.94
CA ALA A 11 31.27 16.63 24.24
C ALA A 11 30.11 15.61 24.13
N GLY A 12 28.92 16.09 24.46
CA GLY A 12 27.70 15.28 24.38
C GLY A 12 27.51 14.70 22.99
N VAL A 13 27.20 13.41 22.95
CA VAL A 13 26.67 12.74 21.78
C VAL A 13 25.27 13.30 21.56
N GLU A 14 25.14 14.19 20.56
CA GLU A 14 23.83 14.59 20.07
C GLU A 14 23.13 13.35 19.60
N GLY A 15 22.02 12.98 20.26
CA GLY A 15 21.13 11.91 19.87
C GLY A 15 20.45 12.27 18.55
N GLY A 16 21.07 11.89 17.44
CA GLY A 16 20.39 11.81 16.16
C GLY A 16 19.27 10.79 16.30
N THR A 17 18.02 11.21 16.14
CA THR A 17 16.88 10.32 15.94
C THR A 17 17.19 9.46 14.72
N ASP A 18 17.50 8.18 14.97
CA ASP A 18 17.81 7.17 13.94
C ASP A 18 16.50 6.82 13.21
N ALA A 19 16.04 7.74 12.36
CA ALA A 19 14.84 7.56 11.57
C ALA A 19 15.11 6.46 10.52
N SER A 20 14.31 5.40 10.54
CA SER A 20 14.41 4.30 9.56
C SER A 20 14.50 4.82 8.13
N PRO A 21 15.32 4.22 7.25
CA PRO A 21 15.54 4.73 5.90
C PRO A 21 14.24 4.71 5.07
N ILE A 22 14.03 5.76 4.27
CA ILE A 22 12.94 5.85 3.31
C ILE A 22 13.17 4.81 2.21
N ILE A 23 12.16 3.98 1.94
CA ILE A 23 12.20 2.97 0.88
C ILE A 23 11.34 3.38 -0.32
N LEU A 24 10.25 4.11 -0.10
CA LEU A 24 9.40 4.66 -1.15
C LEU A 24 9.25 6.16 -0.92
N GLU A 25 9.45 6.94 -1.99
CA GLU A 25 9.28 8.39 -1.97
C GLU A 25 8.57 8.84 -3.26
N LEU A 26 7.49 9.56 -3.12
CA LEU A 26 6.80 10.28 -4.17
C LEU A 26 6.99 11.76 -3.91
N THR A 27 7.43 12.53 -4.93
CA THR A 27 7.66 13.97 -4.82
C THR A 27 6.94 14.70 -5.93
N GLY A 28 5.91 15.49 -5.59
CA GLY A 28 5.12 16.29 -6.52
C GLY A 28 4.46 15.46 -7.63
N VAL A 29 4.08 14.21 -7.33
CA VAL A 29 3.63 13.25 -8.33
C VAL A 29 2.25 13.60 -8.85
N THR A 30 2.16 13.86 -10.15
CA THR A 30 0.89 14.04 -10.85
C THR A 30 0.70 12.92 -11.88
N ARG A 31 -0.51 12.38 -11.94
CA ARG A 31 -0.89 11.41 -12.98
C ARG A 31 -2.17 11.81 -13.68
N VAL A 32 -2.08 11.89 -15.01
CA VAL A 32 -3.20 12.21 -15.89
C VAL A 32 -3.42 11.03 -16.82
N HIS A 33 -4.65 10.55 -16.90
CA HIS A 33 -5.09 9.54 -17.85
C HIS A 33 -5.93 10.17 -18.96
N GLY A 34 -5.88 9.59 -20.15
CA GLY A 34 -6.62 10.04 -21.33
C GLY A 34 -6.05 11.32 -21.96
N GLU A 35 -6.66 11.73 -23.06
CA GLU A 35 -6.30 12.92 -23.86
C GLU A 35 -7.55 13.76 -24.18
N GLY A 36 -7.36 15.04 -24.47
CA GLY A 36 -8.43 15.97 -24.84
C GLY A 36 -9.54 16.03 -23.79
N GLU A 37 -10.79 15.88 -24.20
CA GLU A 37 -11.98 15.94 -23.32
C GLU A 37 -12.11 14.75 -22.34
N ARG A 38 -11.38 13.65 -22.61
CA ARG A 38 -11.35 12.47 -21.71
C ARG A 38 -10.23 12.52 -20.69
N ARG A 39 -9.59 13.66 -20.54
CA ARG A 39 -8.49 13.84 -19.59
C ARG A 39 -9.00 13.79 -18.15
N VAL A 40 -8.47 12.85 -17.36
CA VAL A 40 -8.78 12.69 -15.94
C VAL A 40 -7.48 12.82 -15.14
N VAL A 41 -7.42 13.74 -14.21
CA VAL A 41 -6.30 13.86 -13.27
C VAL A 41 -6.54 12.92 -12.10
N ALA A 42 -5.82 11.81 -12.05
CA ALA A 42 -5.97 10.79 -11.03
C ALA A 42 -5.16 11.09 -9.76
N LEU A 43 -4.00 11.77 -9.91
CA LEU A 43 -3.21 12.30 -8.79
C LEU A 43 -2.76 13.73 -9.12
N ARG A 44 -2.65 14.57 -8.07
CA ARG A 44 -2.26 15.98 -8.14
C ARG A 44 -1.17 16.25 -7.12
N GLU A 45 0.05 16.51 -7.58
CA GLU A 45 1.18 16.93 -6.73
C GLU A 45 1.28 16.13 -5.44
N ALA A 46 1.15 14.79 -5.58
CA ALA A 46 1.12 13.89 -4.43
C ALA A 46 2.52 13.70 -3.86
N ASP A 47 2.67 13.95 -2.57
CA ASP A 47 3.88 13.69 -1.80
C ASP A 47 3.59 12.57 -0.78
N LEU A 48 4.46 11.55 -0.76
CA LEU A 48 4.36 10.43 0.18
C LEU A 48 5.72 9.82 0.42
N GLU A 49 6.06 9.61 1.68
CA GLU A 49 7.22 8.81 2.09
C GLU A 49 6.73 7.56 2.82
N VAL A 50 7.42 6.43 2.62
CA VAL A 50 7.25 5.21 3.41
C VAL A 50 8.62 4.70 3.84
N ARG A 51 8.78 4.42 5.13
CA ARG A 51 10.05 4.00 5.73
C ARG A 51 10.10 2.49 5.92
N LEU A 52 11.29 1.93 6.03
CA LEU A 52 11.46 0.53 6.43
C LEU A 52 10.91 0.32 7.85
N GLY A 53 10.16 -0.77 8.04
CA GLY A 53 9.44 -1.06 9.27
C GLY A 53 8.12 -0.29 9.42
N GLU A 54 7.73 0.51 8.41
CA GLU A 54 6.49 1.30 8.44
C GLU A 54 5.42 0.69 7.52
N LEU A 55 4.20 0.57 8.03
CA LEU A 55 2.97 0.29 7.29
C LEU A 55 2.14 1.58 7.21
N VAL A 56 1.91 2.08 6.01
CA VAL A 56 1.05 3.24 5.76
C VAL A 56 -0.28 2.77 5.17
N ALA A 57 -1.39 3.14 5.78
CA ALA A 57 -2.71 2.94 5.19
C ALA A 57 -3.11 4.13 4.32
N VAL A 58 -3.71 3.84 3.16
CA VAL A 58 -4.30 4.85 2.27
C VAL A 58 -5.80 4.62 2.21
N MET A 59 -6.55 5.57 2.72
CA MET A 59 -8.00 5.57 2.71
C MET A 59 -8.56 6.64 1.76
N GLY A 60 -9.82 6.52 1.39
CA GLY A 60 -10.51 7.50 0.57
C GLY A 60 -11.64 6.89 -0.25
N PRO A 61 -12.53 7.71 -0.82
CA PRO A 61 -13.66 7.24 -1.61
C PRO A 61 -13.23 6.49 -2.88
N SER A 62 -14.13 5.74 -3.49
CA SER A 62 -13.89 5.12 -4.79
C SER A 62 -13.58 6.20 -5.83
N GLY A 63 -12.62 5.93 -6.73
CA GLY A 63 -12.19 6.88 -7.75
C GLY A 63 -11.27 8.00 -7.27
N SER A 64 -10.85 8.03 -6.00
CA SER A 64 -9.96 9.08 -5.48
C SER A 64 -8.50 8.99 -5.97
N GLY A 65 -8.10 7.90 -6.64
CA GLY A 65 -6.75 7.70 -7.18
C GLY A 65 -5.89 6.67 -6.43
N LYS A 66 -6.43 5.92 -5.46
CA LYS A 66 -5.67 4.96 -4.62
C LYS A 66 -4.92 3.89 -5.42
N SER A 67 -5.60 3.22 -6.35
CA SER A 67 -4.96 2.20 -7.21
C SER A 67 -3.93 2.84 -8.16
N THR A 68 -4.15 4.08 -8.62
CA THR A 68 -3.16 4.85 -9.38
C THR A 68 -1.92 5.13 -8.54
N LEU A 69 -2.09 5.52 -7.27
CA LEU A 69 -0.99 5.71 -6.32
C LEU A 69 -0.16 4.43 -6.15
N LEU A 70 -0.83 3.28 -5.91
CA LEU A 70 -0.15 1.98 -5.79
C LEU A 70 0.58 1.59 -7.08
N ASN A 71 -0.02 1.81 -8.24
CA ASN A 71 0.58 1.48 -9.53
C ASN A 71 1.84 2.31 -9.80
N LEU A 72 1.84 3.58 -9.44
CA LEU A 72 3.02 4.45 -9.53
C LEU A 72 4.09 4.03 -8.52
N ALA A 73 3.71 3.79 -7.25
CA ALA A 73 4.61 3.31 -6.20
C ALA A 73 5.29 1.98 -6.57
N GLY A 74 4.56 1.08 -7.25
CA GLY A 74 5.07 -0.20 -7.75
C GLY A 74 5.80 -0.13 -9.08
N GLY A 75 5.84 1.03 -9.75
CA GLY A 75 6.41 1.18 -11.09
C GLY A 75 5.67 0.39 -12.17
N LEU A 76 4.37 0.12 -11.97
CA LEU A 76 3.46 -0.43 -12.99
C LEU A 76 3.03 0.66 -13.98
N ASP A 77 2.98 1.89 -13.49
CA ASP A 77 2.68 3.08 -14.27
C ASP A 77 3.79 4.13 -14.10
N THR A 78 3.78 5.18 -14.93
CA THR A 78 4.73 6.27 -14.87
C THR A 78 4.01 7.59 -14.58
N PRO A 79 4.56 8.46 -13.72
CA PRO A 79 3.94 9.75 -13.46
C PRO A 79 3.94 10.63 -14.73
N SER A 80 2.96 11.53 -14.82
CA SER A 80 2.92 12.57 -15.86
C SER A 80 3.88 13.71 -15.52
N SER A 81 4.10 13.98 -14.24
CA SER A 81 5.13 14.88 -13.68
C SER A 81 5.45 14.47 -12.24
N GLY A 82 6.55 15.00 -11.68
CA GLY A 82 7.06 14.59 -10.39
C GLY A 82 7.91 13.31 -10.45
N GLU A 83 8.36 12.84 -9.32
CA GLU A 83 9.30 11.73 -9.22
C GLU A 83 8.81 10.63 -8.28
N VAL A 84 9.07 9.37 -8.65
CA VAL A 84 8.87 8.20 -7.78
C VAL A 84 10.21 7.51 -7.60
N ARG A 85 10.62 7.35 -6.35
CA ARG A 85 11.88 6.70 -5.97
C ARG A 85 11.60 5.46 -5.13
N LEU A 86 12.28 4.36 -5.46
CA LEU A 86 12.26 3.12 -4.67
C LEU A 86 13.67 2.76 -4.22
N GLY A 87 13.97 3.01 -2.96
CA GLY A 87 15.32 2.97 -2.42
C GLY A 87 16.23 3.97 -3.11
N ARG A 88 17.21 3.47 -3.87
CA ARG A 88 18.16 4.32 -4.63
C ARG A 88 17.75 4.54 -6.08
N ASP A 89 16.72 3.82 -6.55
CA ASP A 89 16.36 3.81 -7.95
C ASP A 89 15.21 4.81 -8.21
N LEU A 90 15.43 5.74 -9.14
CA LEU A 90 14.42 6.65 -9.64
C LEU A 90 13.64 5.94 -10.76
N LEU A 91 12.37 5.62 -10.52
CA LEU A 91 11.57 4.77 -11.42
C LEU A 91 11.36 5.39 -12.81
N SER A 92 11.30 6.72 -12.89
CA SER A 92 11.18 7.45 -14.15
C SER A 92 12.41 7.35 -15.07
N HIS A 93 13.59 7.01 -14.50
CA HIS A 93 14.82 6.83 -15.27
C HIS A 93 15.02 5.39 -15.76
N LEU A 94 14.18 4.45 -15.31
CA LEU A 94 14.25 3.06 -15.74
C LEU A 94 13.40 2.85 -16.99
N ASP A 95 13.89 2.05 -17.92
CA ASP A 95 13.09 1.50 -19.00
C ASP A 95 12.08 0.46 -18.48
N ALA A 96 11.22 -0.04 -19.36
CA ALA A 96 10.19 -1.02 -18.99
C ALA A 96 10.79 -2.30 -18.39
N ALA A 97 11.94 -2.78 -18.93
CA ALA A 97 12.61 -3.97 -18.46
C ALA A 97 13.24 -3.74 -17.07
N GLY A 98 13.88 -2.59 -16.86
CA GLY A 98 14.45 -2.19 -15.57
C GLY A 98 13.38 -2.08 -14.48
N ARG A 99 12.25 -1.41 -14.76
CA ARG A 99 11.11 -1.36 -13.83
C ARG A 99 10.56 -2.76 -13.51
N ALA A 100 10.41 -3.63 -14.51
CA ALA A 100 9.96 -5.01 -14.30
C ALA A 100 10.93 -5.81 -13.42
N ALA A 101 12.24 -5.69 -13.65
CA ALA A 101 13.26 -6.34 -12.84
C ALA A 101 13.26 -5.83 -11.39
N LEU A 102 13.13 -4.52 -11.19
CA LEU A 102 13.06 -3.91 -9.86
C LEU A 102 11.82 -4.39 -9.09
N ARG A 103 10.64 -4.41 -9.74
CA ARG A 103 9.40 -4.96 -9.13
C ARG A 103 9.61 -6.39 -8.69
N ARG A 104 10.08 -7.27 -9.59
CA ARG A 104 10.30 -8.68 -9.27
C ARG A 104 11.16 -8.89 -8.03
N ARG A 105 12.18 -8.05 -7.85
CA ARG A 105 13.17 -8.22 -6.77
C ARG A 105 12.74 -7.58 -5.46
N ARG A 106 12.08 -6.42 -5.50
CA ARG A 106 11.91 -5.58 -4.32
C ARG A 106 10.47 -5.35 -3.90
N VAL A 107 9.50 -5.52 -4.83
CA VAL A 107 8.10 -5.22 -4.57
C VAL A 107 7.26 -6.48 -4.53
N GLY A 108 6.52 -6.67 -3.46
CA GLY A 108 5.40 -7.59 -3.40
C GLY A 108 4.12 -6.83 -3.70
N TYR A 109 3.30 -7.31 -4.63
CA TYR A 109 2.06 -6.65 -5.00
C TYR A 109 0.87 -7.58 -4.82
N VAL A 110 -0.08 -7.20 -3.97
CA VAL A 110 -1.39 -7.81 -3.84
C VAL A 110 -2.38 -6.94 -4.62
N PHE A 111 -2.85 -7.46 -5.75
CA PHE A 111 -3.83 -6.77 -6.60
C PHE A 111 -5.24 -7.03 -6.12
N GLN A 112 -6.14 -6.09 -6.36
CA GLN A 112 -7.57 -6.24 -6.08
C GLN A 112 -8.17 -7.44 -6.85
N ASP A 113 -7.81 -7.61 -8.13
CA ASP A 113 -8.27 -8.70 -9.01
C ASP A 113 -7.42 -9.97 -8.90
N LEU A 114 -6.62 -10.12 -7.86
CA LEU A 114 -5.71 -11.24 -7.54
C LEU A 114 -4.67 -11.56 -8.62
N ASN A 115 -5.00 -11.51 -9.89
CA ASN A 115 -4.12 -11.77 -11.04
C ASN A 115 -3.34 -13.10 -10.92
N LEU A 116 -4.01 -14.17 -10.44
CA LEU A 116 -3.45 -15.52 -10.51
C LEU A 116 -3.48 -16.02 -11.94
N ILE A 117 -2.44 -16.76 -12.34
CA ILE A 117 -2.36 -17.37 -13.66
C ILE A 117 -3.16 -18.67 -13.61
N PRO A 118 -4.26 -18.80 -14.38
CA PRO A 118 -5.15 -19.97 -14.28
C PRO A 118 -4.49 -21.31 -14.64
N ALA A 119 -3.50 -21.26 -15.53
CA ALA A 119 -2.76 -22.45 -15.99
C ALA A 119 -1.65 -22.92 -15.03
N LEU A 120 -1.47 -22.24 -13.90
CA LEU A 120 -0.48 -22.56 -12.87
C LEU A 120 -1.18 -22.97 -11.58
N THR A 121 -0.61 -23.94 -10.88
CA THR A 121 -1.02 -24.30 -9.52
C THR A 121 -0.74 -23.15 -8.52
N ALA A 122 -1.27 -23.23 -7.30
CA ALA A 122 -0.99 -22.25 -6.25
C ALA A 122 0.52 -22.11 -5.99
N ALA A 123 1.25 -23.22 -5.85
CA ALA A 123 2.68 -23.19 -5.63
C ALA A 123 3.45 -22.58 -6.81
N GLU A 124 3.04 -22.86 -8.03
CA GLU A 124 3.66 -22.29 -9.23
C GLU A 124 3.38 -20.80 -9.38
N ASN A 125 2.15 -20.35 -9.10
CA ASN A 125 1.82 -18.93 -9.04
C ASN A 125 2.72 -18.18 -8.03
N VAL A 126 2.95 -18.76 -6.85
CA VAL A 126 3.78 -18.17 -5.81
C VAL A 126 5.27 -18.25 -6.15
N ALA A 127 5.74 -19.35 -6.76
CA ALA A 127 7.14 -19.55 -7.15
C ALA A 127 7.57 -18.65 -8.32
N LEU A 128 6.65 -18.35 -9.24
CA LEU A 128 6.94 -17.68 -10.51
C LEU A 128 7.83 -16.42 -10.38
N PRO A 129 7.59 -15.47 -9.48
CA PRO A 129 8.45 -14.29 -9.34
C PRO A 129 9.90 -14.65 -8.99
N ARG A 130 10.13 -15.75 -8.27
CA ARG A 130 11.47 -16.21 -7.88
C ARG A 130 12.18 -16.92 -9.03
N GLU A 131 11.44 -17.76 -9.77
CA GLU A 131 11.96 -18.42 -10.97
C GLU A 131 12.36 -17.39 -12.04
N LEU A 132 11.52 -16.38 -12.28
CA LEU A 132 11.83 -15.27 -13.20
C LEU A 132 13.01 -14.41 -12.73
N ASP A 133 13.38 -14.48 -11.46
CA ASP A 133 14.55 -13.79 -10.88
C ASP A 133 15.81 -14.67 -10.87
N GLY A 134 15.73 -15.87 -11.47
CA GLY A 134 16.83 -16.80 -11.66
C GLY A 134 17.05 -17.79 -10.50
N VAL A 135 16.13 -17.87 -9.54
CA VAL A 135 16.17 -18.92 -8.50
C VAL A 135 15.78 -20.26 -9.14
N GLY A 136 16.52 -21.30 -8.81
CA GLY A 136 16.24 -22.64 -9.33
C GLY A 136 14.83 -23.10 -8.96
N VAL A 137 14.14 -23.81 -9.88
CA VAL A 137 12.75 -24.24 -9.76
C VAL A 137 12.46 -24.96 -8.44
N ARG A 138 13.35 -25.86 -8.02
CA ARG A 138 13.20 -26.59 -6.76
C ARG A 138 13.18 -25.65 -5.54
N GLU A 139 14.15 -24.76 -5.46
CA GLU A 139 14.26 -23.78 -4.37
C GLU A 139 13.08 -22.80 -4.39
N ALA A 140 12.69 -22.30 -5.58
CA ALA A 140 11.55 -21.41 -5.72
C ALA A 140 10.24 -22.06 -5.22
N ARG A 141 10.05 -23.35 -5.51
CA ARG A 141 8.89 -24.13 -5.03
C ARG A 141 8.94 -24.38 -3.52
N GLU A 142 10.10 -24.61 -2.93
CA GLU A 142 10.26 -24.72 -1.47
C GLU A 142 9.90 -23.39 -0.79
N GLN A 143 10.39 -22.26 -1.31
CA GLN A 143 10.03 -20.93 -0.83
C GLN A 143 8.54 -20.65 -0.99
N ALA A 144 7.92 -21.07 -2.10
CA ALA A 144 6.49 -20.91 -2.34
C ALA A 144 5.64 -21.68 -1.34
N ARG A 145 5.99 -22.94 -1.05
CA ARG A 145 5.28 -23.75 -0.04
C ARG A 145 5.40 -23.16 1.35
N SER A 146 6.56 -22.60 1.72
CA SER A 146 6.74 -21.87 2.97
C SER A 146 5.81 -20.64 3.04
N ALA A 147 5.76 -19.83 1.97
CA ALA A 147 4.88 -18.67 1.92
C ALA A 147 3.38 -19.04 1.97
N LEU A 148 2.98 -20.15 1.34
CA LEU A 148 1.62 -20.68 1.42
C LEU A 148 1.27 -21.16 2.85
N ALA A 149 2.25 -21.73 3.56
CA ALA A 149 2.06 -22.14 4.96
C ALA A 149 1.87 -20.93 5.89
N GLU A 150 2.59 -19.83 5.66
CA GLU A 150 2.45 -18.58 6.43
C GLU A 150 1.02 -18.02 6.35
N VAL A 151 0.36 -18.15 5.20
CA VAL A 151 -1.04 -17.69 5.00
C VAL A 151 -2.06 -18.81 5.20
N GLY A 152 -1.66 -19.99 5.67
CA GLY A 152 -2.55 -21.10 6.04
C GLY A 152 -3.28 -21.75 4.87
N VAL A 153 -2.58 -21.97 3.71
CA VAL A 153 -3.14 -22.66 2.52
C VAL A 153 -2.13 -23.58 1.84
N VAL A 154 -1.16 -24.11 2.58
CA VAL A 154 -0.12 -24.98 2.01
C VAL A 154 -0.70 -26.28 1.43
N GLU A 155 -1.80 -26.76 1.95
CA GLU A 155 -2.55 -27.94 1.46
C GLU A 155 -3.12 -27.75 0.06
N LEU A 156 -3.22 -26.50 -0.41
CA LEU A 156 -3.70 -26.12 -1.74
C LEU A 156 -2.56 -25.95 -2.75
N ALA A 157 -1.31 -26.23 -2.37
CA ALA A 157 -0.13 -25.95 -3.19
C ALA A 157 -0.23 -26.49 -4.62
N ASP A 158 -0.84 -27.66 -4.80
CA ASP A 158 -0.95 -28.36 -6.07
C ASP A 158 -2.33 -28.16 -6.75
N ARG A 159 -3.20 -27.24 -6.23
CA ARG A 159 -4.50 -26.87 -6.79
C ARG A 159 -4.38 -25.71 -7.78
N PHE A 160 -5.23 -25.74 -8.80
CA PHE A 160 -5.39 -24.63 -9.75
C PHE A 160 -6.36 -23.57 -9.19
N PRO A 161 -6.27 -22.31 -9.65
CA PRO A 161 -7.14 -21.23 -9.19
C PRO A 161 -8.64 -21.55 -9.26
N GLU A 162 -9.11 -22.23 -10.30
CA GLU A 162 -10.51 -22.64 -10.48
C GLU A 162 -11.02 -23.64 -9.43
N GLU A 163 -10.10 -24.37 -8.77
CA GLU A 163 -10.42 -25.34 -7.72
C GLU A 163 -10.45 -24.69 -6.32
N MET A 164 -10.22 -23.38 -6.21
CA MET A 164 -10.09 -22.65 -4.95
C MET A 164 -11.22 -21.63 -4.79
N SER A 165 -11.68 -21.46 -3.54
CA SER A 165 -12.58 -20.34 -3.21
C SER A 165 -11.88 -18.98 -3.38
N GLY A 166 -12.64 -17.89 -3.54
CA GLY A 166 -12.10 -16.54 -3.64
C GLY A 166 -11.17 -16.17 -2.48
N GLY A 167 -11.53 -16.53 -1.25
CA GLY A 167 -10.67 -16.30 -0.08
C GLY A 167 -9.39 -17.14 -0.07
N GLN A 168 -9.41 -18.35 -0.65
CA GLN A 168 -8.21 -19.17 -0.83
C GLN A 168 -7.31 -18.57 -1.92
N GLN A 169 -7.87 -18.14 -3.04
CA GLN A 169 -7.13 -17.44 -4.10
C GLN A 169 -6.49 -16.15 -3.58
N GLN A 170 -7.21 -15.39 -2.75
CA GLN A 170 -6.69 -14.17 -2.09
C GLN A 170 -5.44 -14.49 -1.27
N ARG A 171 -5.48 -15.52 -0.43
CA ARG A 171 -4.32 -15.94 0.37
C ARG A 171 -3.15 -16.40 -0.49
N VAL A 172 -3.40 -17.10 -1.60
CA VAL A 172 -2.35 -17.46 -2.58
C VAL A 172 -1.73 -16.21 -3.21
N ALA A 173 -2.53 -15.20 -3.59
CA ALA A 173 -2.03 -13.93 -4.13
C ALA A 173 -1.17 -13.17 -3.11
N ILE A 174 -1.53 -13.22 -1.83
CA ILE A 174 -0.75 -12.64 -0.74
C ILE A 174 0.57 -13.41 -0.56
N ALA A 175 0.55 -14.74 -0.54
CA ALA A 175 1.77 -15.55 -0.50
C ALA A 175 2.72 -15.20 -1.66
N ARG A 176 2.20 -15.02 -2.86
CA ARG A 176 2.98 -14.58 -4.04
C ARG A 176 3.61 -13.20 -3.84
N ALA A 177 2.90 -12.27 -3.19
CA ALA A 177 3.44 -10.96 -2.89
C ALA A 177 4.55 -11.01 -1.82
N LEU A 178 4.48 -11.96 -0.89
CA LEU A 178 5.40 -12.04 0.25
C LEU A 178 6.60 -12.96 0.01
N VAL A 179 6.60 -13.81 -1.04
CA VAL A 179 7.68 -14.76 -1.31
C VAL A 179 9.00 -14.04 -1.60
N GLY A 180 10.08 -14.48 -0.97
CA GLY A 180 11.43 -13.94 -1.16
C GLY A 180 11.66 -12.60 -0.42
N PRO A 181 12.81 -11.93 -0.70
CA PRO A 181 13.28 -10.76 0.07
C PRO A 181 12.60 -9.45 -0.39
N ARG A 182 11.29 -9.35 -0.22
CA ARG A 182 10.54 -8.14 -0.55
C ARG A 182 10.83 -7.04 0.46
N ARG A 183 11.13 -5.83 -0.03
CA ARG A 183 11.39 -4.66 0.81
C ARG A 183 10.22 -3.70 0.86
N LEU A 184 9.31 -3.77 -0.11
CA LEU A 184 8.08 -3.00 -0.15
C LEU A 184 6.91 -3.94 -0.48
N VAL A 185 5.86 -3.89 0.30
CA VAL A 185 4.60 -4.60 0.05
C VAL A 185 3.53 -3.57 -0.28
N LEU A 186 2.94 -3.70 -1.47
CA LEU A 186 1.81 -2.89 -1.93
C LEU A 186 0.57 -3.78 -1.92
N ALA A 187 -0.47 -3.37 -1.23
CA ALA A 187 -1.68 -4.16 -1.09
C ALA A 187 -2.92 -3.32 -1.42
N ASP A 188 -3.65 -3.71 -2.46
CA ASP A 188 -4.91 -3.08 -2.87
C ASP A 188 -6.06 -3.97 -2.39
N GLU A 189 -6.77 -3.54 -1.34
CA GLU A 189 -7.89 -4.25 -0.69
C GLU A 189 -7.60 -5.73 -0.39
N PRO A 190 -6.49 -6.07 0.31
CA PRO A 190 -6.01 -7.45 0.44
C PRO A 190 -6.95 -8.36 1.24
N THR A 191 -7.96 -7.80 1.88
CA THR A 191 -8.93 -8.52 2.73
C THR A 191 -10.35 -8.50 2.17
N GLY A 192 -10.57 -7.89 1.00
CA GLY A 192 -11.90 -7.65 0.45
C GLY A 192 -12.74 -8.90 0.17
N ALA A 193 -12.10 -10.05 -0.12
CA ALA A 193 -12.76 -11.33 -0.35
C ALA A 193 -12.71 -12.29 0.86
N LEU A 194 -12.28 -11.81 2.04
CA LEU A 194 -12.06 -12.61 3.24
C LEU A 194 -13.12 -12.32 4.31
N ASP A 195 -13.49 -13.35 5.08
CA ASP A 195 -14.17 -13.15 6.35
C ASP A 195 -13.26 -12.43 7.36
N SER A 196 -13.86 -11.86 8.41
CA SER A 196 -13.12 -11.04 9.39
C SER A 196 -11.96 -11.79 10.05
N HIS A 197 -12.15 -13.05 10.43
CA HIS A 197 -11.12 -13.85 11.10
C HIS A 197 -9.94 -14.15 10.18
N THR A 198 -10.22 -14.53 8.93
CA THR A 198 -9.20 -14.79 7.91
C THR A 198 -8.50 -13.48 7.51
N GLY A 199 -9.24 -12.38 7.40
CA GLY A 199 -8.68 -11.05 7.15
C GLY A 199 -7.69 -10.61 8.22
N GLU A 200 -8.01 -10.79 9.50
CA GLU A 200 -7.08 -10.49 10.60
C GLU A 200 -5.82 -11.38 10.56
N ALA A 201 -5.98 -12.67 10.23
CA ALA A 201 -4.83 -13.57 10.09
C ALA A 201 -3.87 -13.10 8.99
N VAL A 202 -4.40 -12.66 7.85
CA VAL A 202 -3.62 -12.08 6.76
C VAL A 202 -2.94 -10.78 7.19
N MET A 203 -3.64 -9.87 7.86
CA MET A 203 -3.05 -8.63 8.36
C MET A 203 -1.91 -8.90 9.35
N ARG A 204 -2.04 -9.94 10.17
CA ARG A 204 -0.96 -10.37 11.08
C ARG A 204 0.29 -10.81 10.30
N VAL A 205 0.13 -11.57 9.22
CA VAL A 205 1.27 -11.98 8.36
C VAL A 205 1.91 -10.76 7.68
N LEU A 206 1.11 -9.83 7.16
CA LEU A 206 1.61 -8.58 6.59
C LEU A 206 2.39 -7.78 7.64
N ARG A 207 1.83 -7.59 8.85
CA ARG A 207 2.48 -6.86 9.94
C ARG A 207 3.82 -7.51 10.33
N GLN A 208 3.86 -8.83 10.47
CA GLN A 208 5.11 -9.55 10.76
C GLN A 208 6.20 -9.28 9.71
N ARG A 209 5.85 -9.17 8.43
CA ARG A 209 6.81 -8.82 7.37
C ARG A 209 7.32 -7.40 7.49
N ILE A 210 6.44 -6.46 7.87
CA ILE A 210 6.81 -5.06 8.11
C ILE A 210 7.73 -4.96 9.34
N ASP A 211 7.37 -5.62 10.45
CA ASP A 211 8.17 -5.65 11.67
C ASP A 211 9.55 -6.31 11.46
N ALA A 212 9.65 -7.24 10.49
CA ALA A 212 10.92 -7.82 10.06
C ALA A 212 11.75 -6.90 9.14
N GLY A 213 11.34 -5.66 8.93
CA GLY A 213 12.11 -4.62 8.21
C GLY A 213 11.69 -4.39 6.76
N ALA A 214 10.58 -4.94 6.29
CA ALA A 214 9.95 -4.49 5.06
C ALA A 214 9.21 -3.17 5.29
N ALA A 215 8.70 -2.54 4.22
CA ALA A 215 7.76 -1.43 4.28
C ALA A 215 6.44 -1.83 3.63
N GLY A 216 5.33 -1.18 3.99
CA GLY A 216 4.03 -1.48 3.44
C GLY A 216 3.21 -0.26 3.08
N LEU A 217 2.48 -0.36 1.96
CA LEU A 217 1.45 0.59 1.58
C LEU A 217 0.14 -0.20 1.37
N LEU A 218 -0.83 0.03 2.24
CA LEU A 218 -2.10 -0.68 2.30
C LEU A 218 -3.22 0.24 1.85
N VAL A 219 -3.87 -0.05 0.74
CA VAL A 219 -5.14 0.56 0.38
C VAL A 219 -6.27 -0.25 0.98
N THR A 220 -7.12 0.39 1.76
CA THR A 220 -8.33 -0.21 2.29
C THR A 220 -9.41 0.84 2.56
N HIS A 221 -10.66 0.44 2.46
CA HIS A 221 -11.81 1.24 2.90
C HIS A 221 -12.32 0.82 4.29
N ASP A 222 -11.77 -0.28 4.85
CA ASP A 222 -12.16 -0.78 6.17
C ASP A 222 -11.26 -0.18 7.26
N PRO A 223 -11.80 0.67 8.17
CA PRO A 223 -11.03 1.28 9.23
C PRO A 223 -10.42 0.27 10.21
N ARG A 224 -11.00 -0.94 10.34
CA ARG A 224 -10.44 -1.99 11.20
C ARG A 224 -9.07 -2.46 10.69
N PHE A 225 -8.92 -2.58 9.37
CA PHE A 225 -7.65 -2.96 8.75
C PHE A 225 -6.70 -1.78 8.63
N ALA A 226 -7.21 -0.55 8.42
CA ALA A 226 -6.38 0.65 8.47
C ALA A 226 -5.72 0.84 9.85
N ALA A 227 -6.39 0.44 10.94
CA ALA A 227 -5.85 0.50 12.30
C ALA A 227 -4.61 -0.40 12.56
N TRP A 228 -4.25 -1.30 11.64
CA TRP A 228 -2.99 -2.06 11.70
C TRP A 228 -1.78 -1.25 11.22
N ALA A 229 -2.02 -0.14 10.55
CA ALA A 229 -0.96 0.73 10.03
C ALA A 229 -0.38 1.64 11.13
N ASP A 230 0.86 2.04 10.94
CA ASP A 230 1.54 2.99 11.83
C ASP A 230 0.99 4.42 11.64
N ARG A 231 0.52 4.75 10.43
CA ARG A 231 -0.23 5.97 10.14
C ARG A 231 -1.18 5.77 8.96
N THR A 232 -2.17 6.66 8.86
CA THR A 232 -3.16 6.67 7.78
C THR A 232 -3.10 8.00 7.03
N VAL A 233 -3.04 7.91 5.69
CA VAL A 233 -3.22 9.06 4.80
C VAL A 233 -4.55 8.96 4.07
N TYR A 234 -5.18 10.10 3.82
CA TYR A 234 -6.43 10.16 3.08
C TYR A 234 -6.20 10.69 1.68
N LEU A 235 -6.73 9.99 0.68
CA LEU A 235 -6.69 10.40 -0.71
C LEU A 235 -8.09 10.86 -1.14
N ARG A 236 -8.21 12.12 -1.57
CA ARG A 236 -9.46 12.69 -2.06
C ARG A 236 -9.20 13.52 -3.31
N ASP A 237 -9.91 13.23 -4.38
CA ASP A 237 -9.83 13.95 -5.67
C ASP A 237 -8.39 14.07 -6.20
N GLY A 238 -7.59 13.01 -5.98
CA GLY A 238 -6.19 12.93 -6.39
C GLY A 238 -5.18 13.63 -5.47
N VAL A 239 -5.62 14.20 -4.35
CA VAL A 239 -4.76 14.90 -3.37
C VAL A 239 -4.60 14.04 -2.12
N ILE A 240 -3.36 13.90 -1.64
CA ILE A 240 -3.06 13.25 -0.37
C ILE A 240 -3.22 14.28 0.76
N VAL A 241 -3.99 13.90 1.79
CA VAL A 241 -4.12 14.64 3.04
C VAL A 241 -3.60 13.72 4.15
N ASP A 242 -2.52 14.12 4.81
CA ASP A 242 -1.93 13.37 5.94
C ASP A 242 -2.65 13.76 7.22
N ALA A 243 -3.36 12.81 7.85
CA ALA A 243 -4.13 13.08 9.06
C ALA A 243 -3.27 13.52 10.25
N ASP A 244 -1.97 13.12 10.27
CA ASP A 244 -1.06 13.45 11.36
C ASP A 244 -0.28 14.77 11.16
N ARG A 245 -0.31 15.34 9.95
CA ARG A 245 0.45 16.55 9.61
C ARG A 245 -0.41 17.79 9.35
N ASP A 246 -1.70 17.65 9.20
CA ASP A 246 -2.56 18.77 8.79
C ASP A 246 -3.79 18.89 9.70
N ASP A 247 -3.85 19.94 10.53
CA ASP A 247 -5.05 20.31 11.33
C ASP A 247 -6.31 20.52 10.46
N ARG A 248 -6.16 20.64 9.14
CA ARG A 248 -7.25 20.73 8.16
C ARG A 248 -7.94 19.40 7.86
N ALA A 249 -7.35 18.25 8.26
CA ALA A 249 -7.97 16.94 8.07
C ALA A 249 -9.27 16.81 8.85
N SER A 250 -9.38 17.46 10.00
CA SER A 250 -10.60 17.46 10.84
C SER A 250 -11.81 18.06 10.12
N ASP A 251 -11.62 19.11 9.34
CA ASP A 251 -12.71 19.78 8.60
C ASP A 251 -13.20 18.96 7.40
N LEU A 252 -12.35 18.13 6.81
CA LEU A 252 -12.70 17.27 5.69
C LEU A 252 -13.50 16.03 6.12
N LEU A 253 -13.31 15.56 7.35
CA LEU A 253 -14.04 14.43 7.93
C LEU A 253 -15.45 14.80 8.39
N VAL A 254 -15.67 16.06 8.81
CA VAL A 254 -16.96 16.56 9.31
C VAL A 254 -17.94 16.90 8.17
N GLY A 255 -17.46 17.16 6.95
CA GLY A 255 -18.29 17.57 5.81
C GLY A 255 -19.20 16.48 5.21
N ALA A 256 -19.07 15.21 5.62
CA ALA A 256 -19.85 14.10 5.06
C ALA A 256 -21.16 13.79 5.83
N GLY A 257 -21.43 14.45 6.96
CA GLY A 257 -22.50 14.07 7.88
C GLY A 257 -23.72 14.98 7.97
N SER A 258 -23.79 16.15 7.30
CA SER A 258 -24.91 17.07 7.51
C SER A 258 -25.48 17.69 6.23
N ARG A 259 -26.15 16.88 5.42
CA ARG A 259 -27.21 17.33 4.51
C ARG A 259 -28.44 16.44 4.70
N SER A 260 -29.08 16.55 5.84
CA SER A 260 -30.44 16.03 6.05
C SER A 260 -31.31 17.17 6.54
N GLY A 261 -32.06 17.69 5.61
CA GLY A 261 -33.30 18.37 5.63
C GLY A 261 -33.89 18.92 6.90
N ARG A 262 -34.24 20.17 6.83
CA ARG A 262 -35.51 20.72 7.39
C ARG A 262 -35.83 22.03 6.70
N ASP A 263 -36.38 21.94 5.50
CA ASP A 263 -37.18 23.04 4.96
C ASP A 263 -38.65 22.77 5.38
N ARG A 264 -39.03 23.28 6.54
CA ARG A 264 -40.42 23.39 6.94
C ARG A 264 -40.90 24.76 6.48
N ARG A 265 -41.43 24.81 5.26
CA ARG A 265 -42.29 25.92 4.83
C ARG A 265 -43.54 25.96 5.71
N ARG A 266 -43.70 27.02 6.49
CA ARG A 266 -44.98 27.42 7.08
C ARG A 266 -45.93 27.77 5.93
N VAL A 267 -46.95 26.98 5.77
CA VAL A 267 -48.14 27.35 5.03
C VAL A 267 -48.93 28.30 5.94
N ALA A 268 -49.08 29.54 5.52
CA ALA A 268 -49.98 30.50 6.12
C ALA A 268 -51.39 30.12 5.68
N ASP A 269 -52.29 30.00 6.67
CA ASP A 269 -53.72 29.82 6.54
C ASP A 269 -54.34 31.17 6.22
N PRO A 270 -55.13 31.37 5.14
CA PRO A 270 -55.98 32.55 4.96
C PRO A 270 -57.34 32.26 5.56
N GLY A 271 -57.67 33.01 6.64
CA GLY A 271 -58.93 32.96 7.31
C GLY A 271 -60.11 33.17 6.38
N LEU A 272 -61.15 32.46 6.70
CA LEU A 272 -62.57 32.72 6.32
C LEU A 272 -63.06 33.96 7.00
N ASP A 273 -63.58 34.87 6.19
CA ASP A 273 -64.65 35.77 6.56
C ASP A 273 -65.69 35.85 5.42
N ASP A 274 -67.00 35.65 5.82
CA ASP A 274 -68.28 35.70 5.15
C ASP A 274 -68.67 34.55 4.24
#